data_a53a20aa179a55afd8b07c662a46be59
#
_entry.id   a53a20aa179a55afd8b07c662a46be59
#
_cell.length_a   1.000
_cell.length_b   1.000
_cell.length_c   1.000
_cell.angle_alpha   90.00
_cell.angle_beta   90.00
_cell.angle_gamma   90.00
#
_symmetry.space_group_name_H-M   'P 1'
#
loop_
_entity.id
_entity.type
_entity.pdbx_description
1 polymer ?
#
loop_
_entity_poly.entity_id
_entity_poly.type
_entity_poly.pdbx_seq_one_letter_code
_entity_poly.pdbx_strand_id
1 'polypeptide(L)'
;LTFREGPVLEEAFLKLEHEPDVFVFDGMGLIHPRKMGIASHLGLWLDKPTIGCGKTHFIGDYDTPDIAKGSYSDLHYKGEQLGVVLRTRAKVKPVYISVGHRAELSTAIELIMAVTPKYRLPRPIRLAHHAAGEF
;
A
#
# COMPACT_ATOMS: atom_id res chain seq x y z
N LEU A 1 2.64 -11.58 -11.20
CA LEU A 1 2.31 -11.78 -9.78
C LEU A 1 0.80 -11.93 -9.55
N THR A 2 0.01 -11.00 -10.08
CA THR A 2 -1.45 -11.06 -9.94
C THR A 2 -2.05 -12.32 -10.57
N PHE A 3 -1.50 -12.78 -11.69
CA PHE A 3 -1.97 -14.01 -12.34
C PHE A 3 -1.80 -15.26 -11.48
N ARG A 4 -0.78 -15.27 -10.63
CA ARG A 4 -0.50 -16.41 -9.75
C ARG A 4 -1.27 -16.32 -8.44
N GLU A 5 -1.37 -15.13 -7.87
CA GLU A 5 -1.94 -14.90 -6.54
C GLU A 5 -3.41 -14.51 -6.57
N GLY A 6 -3.88 -13.91 -7.68
CA GLY A 6 -5.24 -13.42 -7.80
C GLY A 6 -6.31 -14.45 -7.46
N PRO A 7 -6.33 -15.65 -8.08
CA PRO A 7 -7.36 -16.65 -7.79
C PRO A 7 -7.41 -17.08 -6.33
N VAL A 8 -6.24 -17.19 -5.66
CA VAL A 8 -6.18 -17.56 -4.24
C VAL A 8 -6.75 -16.43 -3.39
N LEU A 9 -6.41 -15.18 -3.71
CA LEU A 9 -6.92 -14.00 -3.01
C LEU A 9 -8.43 -13.84 -3.22
N GLU A 10 -8.94 -14.12 -4.43
CA GLU A 10 -10.37 -14.09 -4.71
C GLU A 10 -11.13 -15.03 -3.78
N GLU A 11 -10.66 -16.26 -3.61
CA GLU A 11 -11.27 -17.22 -2.70
C GLU A 11 -11.26 -16.70 -1.26
N ALA A 12 -10.14 -16.12 -0.82
CA ALA A 12 -10.02 -15.56 0.52
C ALA A 12 -11.03 -14.45 0.74
N PHE A 13 -11.21 -13.56 -0.24
CA PHE A 13 -12.16 -12.46 -0.14
C PHE A 13 -13.61 -12.95 -0.04
N LEU A 14 -13.95 -14.02 -0.75
CA LEU A 14 -15.29 -14.59 -0.68
C LEU A 14 -15.61 -15.22 0.66
N LYS A 15 -14.57 -15.56 1.45
CA LYS A 15 -14.73 -16.17 2.77
C LYS A 15 -14.73 -15.16 3.92
N LEU A 16 -14.61 -13.86 3.64
CA LEU A 16 -14.64 -12.84 4.68
C LEU A 16 -16.01 -12.78 5.35
N GLU A 17 -16.03 -12.78 6.68
CA GLU A 17 -17.28 -12.65 7.46
C GLU A 17 -17.85 -11.24 7.42
N HIS A 18 -16.95 -10.23 7.34
CA HIS A 18 -17.34 -8.83 7.28
C HIS A 18 -16.73 -8.22 6.04
N GLU A 19 -17.48 -7.34 5.36
CA GLU A 19 -16.99 -6.61 4.19
C GLU A 19 -16.15 -5.43 4.66
N PRO A 20 -14.85 -5.39 4.35
CA PRO A 20 -14.00 -4.25 4.72
C PRO A 20 -14.38 -2.99 3.94
N ASP A 21 -14.21 -1.82 4.58
CA ASP A 21 -14.37 -0.54 3.89
C ASP A 21 -13.17 -0.22 2.99
N VAL A 22 -11.98 -0.67 3.38
CA VAL A 22 -10.73 -0.44 2.65
C VAL A 22 -9.85 -1.68 2.75
N PHE A 23 -9.23 -2.04 1.64
CA PHE A 23 -8.20 -3.09 1.60
C PHE A 23 -6.81 -2.46 1.51
N VAL A 24 -5.90 -2.89 2.37
CA VAL A 24 -4.49 -2.48 2.33
C VAL A 24 -3.66 -3.68 1.88
N PHE A 25 -2.97 -3.53 0.75
CA PHE A 25 -2.14 -4.60 0.19
C PHE A 25 -0.67 -4.35 0.47
N ASP A 26 0.04 -5.40 0.82
CA ASP A 26 1.49 -5.40 0.91
C ASP A 26 2.05 -5.44 -0.52
N GLY A 27 2.11 -4.28 -1.15
CA GLY A 27 2.52 -4.14 -2.53
C GLY A 27 2.12 -2.79 -3.10
N MET A 28 2.09 -2.69 -4.42
CA MET A 28 1.88 -1.41 -5.11
C MET A 28 0.47 -1.29 -5.67
N GLY A 29 0.00 -0.04 -5.75
CA GLY A 29 -1.17 0.35 -6.53
C GLY A 29 -0.72 1.04 -7.81
N LEU A 30 -0.84 2.36 -7.86
CA LEU A 30 -0.42 3.15 -9.04
C LEU A 30 1.10 3.20 -9.21
N ILE A 31 1.89 2.90 -8.19
CA ILE A 31 3.36 2.81 -8.34
C ILE A 31 3.67 1.52 -9.12
N HIS A 32 3.51 1.60 -10.42
CA HIS A 32 3.70 0.48 -11.33
C HIS A 32 3.92 1.03 -12.74
N PRO A 33 4.73 0.39 -13.61
CA PRO A 33 4.95 0.89 -14.97
C PRO A 33 3.67 1.11 -15.76
N ARG A 34 2.64 0.30 -15.52
CA ARG A 34 1.32 0.42 -16.16
C ARG A 34 0.25 0.95 -15.21
N LYS A 35 0.65 1.48 -14.04
CA LYS A 35 -0.27 1.93 -12.98
C LYS A 35 -1.24 0.84 -12.53
N MET A 36 -0.81 -0.40 -12.59
CA MET A 36 -1.67 -1.56 -12.32
C MET A 36 -0.96 -2.58 -11.44
N GLY A 37 -0.48 -2.13 -10.27
CA GLY A 37 0.03 -3.03 -9.25
C GLY A 37 -1.09 -3.88 -8.66
N ILE A 38 -0.76 -4.76 -7.72
CA ILE A 38 -1.72 -5.70 -7.15
C ILE A 38 -2.91 -4.99 -6.50
N ALA A 39 -2.69 -3.88 -5.80
CA ALA A 39 -3.77 -3.13 -5.16
C ALA A 39 -4.73 -2.52 -6.18
N SER A 40 -4.22 -2.02 -7.32
CA SER A 40 -5.06 -1.47 -8.38
C SER A 40 -5.86 -2.56 -9.07
N HIS A 41 -5.22 -3.66 -9.43
CA HIS A 41 -5.84 -4.76 -10.15
C HIS A 41 -6.95 -5.42 -9.33
N LEU A 42 -6.65 -5.77 -8.10
CA LEU A 42 -7.64 -6.39 -7.22
C LEU A 42 -8.71 -5.40 -6.78
N GLY A 43 -8.37 -4.12 -6.65
CA GLY A 43 -9.33 -3.07 -6.36
C GLY A 43 -10.39 -2.93 -7.45
N LEU A 44 -9.99 -2.99 -8.72
CA LEU A 44 -10.92 -2.99 -9.84
C LEU A 44 -11.86 -4.20 -9.81
N TRP A 45 -11.28 -5.37 -9.55
CA TRP A 45 -12.05 -6.60 -9.47
C TRP A 45 -13.06 -6.58 -8.34
N LEU A 46 -12.65 -6.13 -7.15
CA LEU A 46 -13.51 -6.05 -5.96
C LEU A 46 -14.46 -4.86 -6.01
N ASP A 47 -14.13 -3.82 -6.78
CA ASP A 47 -14.78 -2.51 -6.79
C ASP A 47 -14.87 -1.91 -5.37
N LYS A 48 -13.76 -1.96 -4.64
CA LYS A 48 -13.62 -1.44 -3.28
C LYS A 48 -12.40 -0.53 -3.19
N PRO A 49 -12.37 0.41 -2.24
CA PRO A 49 -11.19 1.22 -2.00
C PRO A 49 -9.99 0.35 -1.63
N THR A 50 -8.88 0.53 -2.35
CA THR A 50 -7.64 -0.20 -2.08
C THR A 50 -6.45 0.74 -2.02
N ILE A 51 -5.51 0.41 -1.15
CA ILE A 51 -4.27 1.15 -0.93
C ILE A 51 -3.11 0.16 -1.00
N GLY A 52 -2.06 0.52 -1.74
CA GLY A 52 -0.82 -0.23 -1.75
C GLY A 52 0.17 0.34 -0.76
N CYS A 53 0.80 -0.51 0.02
CA CYS A 53 1.86 -0.16 0.95
C CYS A 53 3.06 -1.05 0.64
N GLY A 54 4.01 -0.54 -0.13
CA GLY A 54 5.20 -1.28 -0.51
C GLY A 54 6.33 -1.11 0.49
N LYS A 55 7.13 -2.15 0.67
CA LYS A 55 8.27 -2.16 1.59
C LYS A 55 9.57 -1.69 0.94
N THR A 56 9.66 -1.79 -0.38
CA THR A 56 10.88 -1.50 -1.13
C THR A 56 10.57 -0.62 -2.34
N HIS A 57 11.58 0.15 -2.77
CA HIS A 57 11.48 0.96 -3.97
C HIS A 57 11.33 0.08 -5.21
N PHE A 58 10.31 0.36 -6.01
CA PHE A 58 10.02 -0.39 -7.23
C PHE A 58 10.37 0.42 -8.47
N ILE A 59 9.66 1.54 -8.69
CA ILE A 59 9.92 2.46 -9.79
C ILE A 59 9.74 3.90 -9.33
N GLY A 60 10.19 4.84 -10.15
CA GLY A 60 9.98 6.26 -9.93
C GLY A 60 11.10 6.92 -9.15
N ASP A 61 11.04 8.24 -9.12
CA ASP A 61 12.03 9.08 -8.46
C ASP A 61 11.38 9.87 -7.33
N TYR A 62 12.12 10.07 -6.26
CA TYR A 62 11.67 10.83 -5.11
C TYR A 62 12.86 11.41 -4.35
N ASP A 63 12.61 12.50 -3.63
CA ASP A 63 13.55 13.01 -2.67
C ASP A 63 13.35 12.27 -1.35
N THR A 64 14.44 12.00 -0.64
CA THR A 64 14.34 11.31 0.66
C THR A 64 13.52 12.17 1.63
N PRO A 65 12.43 11.64 2.20
CA PRO A 65 11.66 12.39 3.18
C PRO A 65 12.45 12.62 4.47
N ASP A 66 12.09 13.66 5.22
CA ASP A 66 12.69 13.93 6.51
C ASP A 66 12.60 12.73 7.44
N ILE A 67 13.47 12.69 8.43
CA ILE A 67 13.55 11.58 9.38
C ILE A 67 12.41 11.56 10.39
N ALA A 68 11.63 12.64 10.48
CA ALA A 68 10.54 12.74 11.43
C ALA A 68 9.35 11.87 11.00
N LYS A 69 8.69 11.26 11.97
CA LYS A 69 7.47 10.47 11.73
C LYS A 69 6.40 11.32 11.04
N GLY A 70 5.79 10.79 10.01
CA GLY A 70 4.75 11.45 9.23
C GLY A 70 5.26 12.27 8.06
N SER A 71 6.57 12.48 7.94
CA SER A 71 7.15 13.17 6.79
C SER A 71 7.03 12.33 5.54
N TYR A 72 6.76 12.98 4.41
CA TYR A 72 6.67 12.26 3.14
C TYR A 72 7.15 13.13 1.99
N SER A 73 7.48 12.48 0.89
CA SER A 73 7.82 13.14 -0.37
C SER A 73 7.07 12.47 -1.51
N ASP A 74 6.80 13.23 -2.58
CA ASP A 74 6.09 12.72 -3.72
C ASP A 74 6.99 11.79 -4.54
N LEU A 75 6.40 10.73 -5.09
CA LEU A 75 7.09 9.82 -5.99
C LEU A 75 6.52 10.03 -7.40
N HIS A 76 7.41 10.35 -8.33
CA HIS A 76 7.05 10.62 -9.73
C HIS A 76 7.67 9.60 -10.68
N TYR A 77 6.94 9.28 -11.74
CA TYR A 77 7.42 8.40 -12.79
C TYR A 77 6.94 8.97 -14.14
N LYS A 78 7.88 9.24 -15.02
CA LYS A 78 7.59 9.83 -16.35
C LYS A 78 6.75 11.11 -16.24
N GLY A 79 7.07 11.96 -15.26
CA GLY A 79 6.42 13.25 -15.07
C GLY A 79 5.08 13.21 -14.35
N GLU A 80 4.66 12.05 -13.87
CA GLU A 80 3.38 11.88 -13.18
C GLU A 80 3.59 11.38 -11.76
N GLN A 81 2.85 11.96 -10.80
CA GLN A 81 2.88 11.49 -9.42
C GLN A 81 2.11 10.18 -9.30
N LEU A 82 2.80 9.14 -8.87
CA LEU A 82 2.19 7.82 -8.68
C LEU A 82 1.90 7.49 -7.21
N GLY A 83 2.52 8.20 -6.30
CA GLY A 83 2.34 7.95 -4.87
C GLY A 83 3.25 8.82 -4.03
N VAL A 84 3.52 8.37 -2.82
CA VAL A 84 4.42 9.04 -1.88
C VAL A 84 5.34 8.05 -1.19
N VAL A 85 6.47 8.56 -0.71
CA VAL A 85 7.39 7.83 0.16
C VAL A 85 7.17 8.38 1.56
N LEU A 86 6.67 7.57 2.46
CA LEU A 86 6.17 7.99 3.77
C LEU A 86 7.02 7.43 4.91
N ARG A 87 7.43 8.33 5.81
CA ARG A 87 8.16 7.96 7.03
C ARG A 87 7.15 7.63 8.12
N THR A 88 6.83 6.35 8.28
CA THR A 88 5.87 5.91 9.30
C THR A 88 6.46 5.89 10.70
N ARG A 89 7.78 5.80 10.81
CA ARG A 89 8.50 5.83 12.07
C ARG A 89 9.77 6.67 11.91
N ALA A 90 10.07 7.50 12.91
CA ALA A 90 11.24 8.37 12.88
C ALA A 90 12.54 7.58 12.73
N LYS A 91 13.43 8.03 11.85
CA LYS A 91 14.76 7.46 11.60
C LYS A 91 14.73 6.01 11.09
N VAL A 92 13.58 5.53 10.63
CA VAL A 92 13.42 4.17 10.10
C VAL A 92 13.10 4.28 8.61
N LYS A 93 13.53 3.28 7.84
CA LYS A 93 13.31 3.22 6.39
C LYS A 93 11.83 3.46 6.05
N PRO A 94 11.52 4.36 5.10
CA PRO A 94 10.13 4.69 4.77
C PRO A 94 9.42 3.55 4.02
N VAL A 95 8.11 3.72 3.86
CA VAL A 95 7.28 2.84 3.04
C VAL A 95 6.78 3.61 1.81
N TYR A 96 6.29 2.88 0.80
CA TYR A 96 5.86 3.44 -0.48
C TYR A 96 4.35 3.30 -0.58
N ILE A 97 3.64 4.42 -0.53
CA ILE A 97 2.18 4.45 -0.49
C ILE A 97 1.62 4.90 -1.84
N SER A 98 0.69 4.13 -2.38
CA SER A 98 -0.04 4.51 -3.57
C SER A 98 -1.49 4.05 -3.46
N VAL A 99 -2.40 4.77 -4.13
CA VAL A 99 -3.79 4.33 -4.21
C VAL A 99 -3.89 3.21 -5.23
N GLY A 100 -4.82 2.30 -5.00
CA GLY A 100 -5.13 1.25 -5.95
C GLY A 100 -6.41 1.58 -6.71
N HIS A 101 -7.51 1.69 -5.99
CA HIS A 101 -8.83 1.92 -6.57
C HIS A 101 -9.70 2.69 -5.58
N ARG A 102 -10.52 3.61 -6.06
CA ARG A 102 -11.50 4.36 -5.27
C ARG A 102 -10.96 4.99 -3.99
N ALA A 103 -9.74 5.47 -4.01
CA ALA A 103 -9.12 6.12 -2.85
C ALA A 103 -8.36 7.37 -3.29
N GLU A 104 -8.28 8.35 -2.40
CA GLU A 104 -7.47 9.55 -2.59
C GLU A 104 -6.16 9.41 -1.83
N LEU A 105 -5.07 9.93 -2.42
CA LEU A 105 -3.75 9.77 -1.84
C LEU A 105 -3.63 10.42 -0.45
N SER A 106 -4.21 11.61 -0.26
CA SER A 106 -4.19 12.28 1.05
C SER A 106 -4.89 11.45 2.13
N THR A 107 -6.03 10.86 1.81
CA THR A 107 -6.76 9.97 2.71
C THR A 107 -5.96 8.70 2.99
N ALA A 108 -5.30 8.18 1.96
CA ALA A 108 -4.46 6.98 2.11
C ALA A 108 -3.31 7.23 3.09
N ILE A 109 -2.64 8.39 3.00
CA ILE A 109 -1.57 8.76 3.92
C ILE A 109 -2.08 8.82 5.36
N GLU A 110 -3.21 9.50 5.57
CA GLU A 110 -3.81 9.63 6.91
C GLU A 110 -4.18 8.27 7.48
N LEU A 111 -4.81 7.41 6.67
CA LEU A 111 -5.22 6.07 7.11
C LEU A 111 -4.01 5.21 7.47
N ILE A 112 -2.98 5.21 6.64
CA ILE A 112 -1.77 4.42 6.91
C ILE A 112 -1.10 4.89 8.20
N MET A 113 -1.00 6.21 8.41
CA MET A 113 -0.43 6.73 9.67
C MET A 113 -1.28 6.33 10.88
N ALA A 114 -2.60 6.34 10.75
CA ALA A 114 -3.50 5.97 11.84
C ALA A 114 -3.35 4.49 12.25
N VAL A 115 -3.06 3.60 11.31
CA VAL A 115 -2.90 2.17 11.59
C VAL A 115 -1.44 1.75 11.78
N THR A 116 -0.52 2.71 11.87
CA THR A 116 0.92 2.46 12.03
C THR A 116 1.48 3.27 13.21
N PRO A 117 0.97 3.05 14.45
CA PRO A 117 1.40 3.88 15.59
C PRO A 117 2.81 3.60 16.10
N LYS A 118 3.33 2.38 15.97
CA LYS A 118 4.61 1.98 16.60
C LYS A 118 5.66 1.45 15.65
N TYR A 119 5.27 0.78 14.58
CA TYR A 119 6.18 0.04 13.72
C TYR A 119 6.29 0.69 12.35
N ARG A 120 7.19 0.17 11.52
CA ARG A 120 7.35 0.65 10.16
C ARG A 120 6.15 0.28 9.29
N LEU A 121 5.65 -0.96 9.42
CA LEU A 121 4.56 -1.46 8.61
C LEU A 121 3.21 -1.29 9.29
N PRO A 122 2.14 -1.01 8.51
CA PRO A 122 0.77 -0.92 9.04
C PRO A 122 0.36 -2.19 9.75
N ARG A 123 -0.46 -2.04 10.78
CA ARG A 123 -0.96 -3.16 11.57
C ARG A 123 -1.65 -4.24 10.74
N PRO A 124 -2.54 -3.90 9.77
CA PRO A 124 -3.16 -4.94 8.93
C PRO A 124 -2.15 -5.80 8.19
N ILE A 125 -1.08 -5.19 7.64
CA ILE A 125 -0.03 -5.93 6.92
C ILE A 125 0.74 -6.82 7.89
N ARG A 126 1.10 -6.33 9.08
CA ARG A 126 1.80 -7.11 10.09
C ARG A 126 0.98 -8.31 10.55
N LEU A 127 -0.31 -8.11 10.77
CA LEU A 127 -1.20 -9.20 11.16
C LEU A 127 -1.34 -10.23 10.05
N ALA A 128 -1.42 -9.80 8.79
CA ALA A 128 -1.48 -10.69 7.64
C ALA A 128 -0.21 -11.53 7.52
N HIS A 129 0.98 -10.92 7.68
CA HIS A 129 2.25 -11.64 7.69
C HIS A 129 2.30 -12.67 8.81
N HIS A 130 1.88 -12.30 9.99
CA HIS A 130 1.86 -13.20 11.14
C HIS A 130 0.92 -14.39 10.91
N ALA A 131 -0.27 -14.13 10.40
CA ALA A 131 -1.24 -15.17 10.09
C ALA A 131 -0.73 -16.13 9.01
N ALA A 132 0.06 -15.62 8.06
CA ALA A 132 0.68 -16.44 7.01
C ALA A 132 1.95 -17.16 7.46
N GLY A 133 2.39 -16.95 8.72
CA GLY A 133 3.59 -17.58 9.25
C GLY A 133 4.90 -16.98 8.79
N GLU A 134 4.91 -15.72 8.38
CA GLU A 134 6.11 -15.04 7.87
C GLU A 134 6.95 -14.34 8.97
N PHE A 135 6.58 -14.48 10.21
CA PHE A 135 7.32 -13.95 11.36
C PHE A 135 7.96 -15.05 12.17
#